data_28d57d2f190bde097ab471d9e36fefa9
#
_entry.id   28d57d2f190bde097ab471d9e36fefa9
#
_cell.length_a   1.000
_cell.length_b   1.000
_cell.length_c   1.000
_cell.angle_alpha   90.00
_cell.angle_beta   90.00
_cell.angle_gamma   90.00
#
_symmetry.space_group_name_H-M   'P 1'
#
loop_
_entity.id
_entity.type
_entity.pdbx_description
1 polymer ?
#
loop_
_entity_poly.entity_id
_entity_poly.type
_entity_poly.pdbx_seq_one_letter_code
_entity_poly.pdbx_strand_id
1 'polypeptide(L)'
;MGMTMTQKILAAHAGLESVTAGQLIEAKLDVVMANDITGPMAVPVFYQMADKVFDKDKVVLVPDHFTPNKDIKSAENSKSIREFSKCQCLTHYFEIGQMGIEHAILPEKGIVVAGECILSLIHI
;
A
#
# COMPACT_ATOMS: atom_id res chain seq x y z
N MET A 1 -24.33 -21.23 4.19
CA MET A 1 -24.30 -20.52 2.90
C MET A 1 -22.86 -20.43 2.44
N GLY A 2 -22.58 -20.57 1.14
CA GLY A 2 -21.19 -20.47 0.66
C GLY A 2 -20.67 -19.03 0.77
N MET A 3 -19.41 -18.85 1.13
CA MET A 3 -18.73 -17.54 1.13
C MET A 3 -18.19 -17.21 -0.26
N THR A 4 -18.20 -15.93 -0.63
CA THR A 4 -17.47 -15.42 -1.80
C THR A 4 -15.97 -15.53 -1.57
N MET A 5 -15.17 -15.37 -2.65
CA MET A 5 -13.72 -15.36 -2.54
C MET A 5 -13.23 -14.27 -1.59
N THR A 6 -13.75 -13.06 -1.69
CA THR A 6 -13.44 -11.94 -0.79
C THR A 6 -13.76 -12.27 0.67
N GLN A 7 -14.93 -12.84 0.94
CA GLN A 7 -15.29 -13.24 2.29
C GLN A 7 -14.33 -14.29 2.87
N LYS A 8 -13.90 -15.25 2.05
CA LYS A 8 -12.92 -16.27 2.48
C LYS A 8 -11.58 -15.66 2.86
N ILE A 9 -11.07 -14.74 2.02
CA ILE A 9 -9.79 -14.04 2.27
C ILE A 9 -9.89 -13.21 3.54
N LEU A 10 -10.91 -12.37 3.66
CA LEU A 10 -11.11 -11.53 4.84
C LEU A 10 -11.32 -12.34 6.12
N ALA A 11 -12.08 -13.42 6.07
CA ALA A 11 -12.27 -14.33 7.22
C ALA A 11 -10.94 -14.92 7.68
N ALA A 12 -10.12 -15.40 6.75
CA ALA A 12 -8.80 -15.96 7.07
C ALA A 12 -7.88 -14.92 7.72
N HIS A 13 -7.87 -13.67 7.20
CA HIS A 13 -7.06 -12.59 7.76
C HIS A 13 -7.58 -12.02 9.08
N ALA A 14 -8.89 -12.19 9.35
CA ALA A 14 -9.51 -11.81 10.62
C ALA A 14 -9.48 -12.93 11.68
N GLY A 15 -9.02 -14.14 11.31
CA GLY A 15 -9.05 -15.31 12.19
C GLY A 15 -10.48 -15.79 12.51
N LEU A 16 -11.43 -15.56 11.61
CA LEU A 16 -12.84 -15.91 11.74
C LEU A 16 -13.20 -17.08 10.81
N GLU A 17 -14.19 -17.89 11.22
CA GLU A 17 -14.70 -18.97 10.36
C GLU A 17 -15.48 -18.44 9.16
N SER A 18 -16.14 -17.30 9.31
CA SER A 18 -16.91 -16.64 8.25
C SER A 18 -17.10 -15.16 8.53
N VAL A 19 -17.31 -14.39 7.46
CA VAL A 19 -17.65 -12.96 7.52
C VAL A 19 -18.83 -12.65 6.61
N THR A 20 -19.57 -11.60 6.94
CA THR A 20 -20.75 -11.16 6.18
C THR A 20 -20.60 -9.70 5.75
N ALA A 21 -21.30 -9.30 4.69
CA ALA A 21 -21.34 -7.91 4.26
C ALA A 21 -21.86 -7.00 5.38
N GLY A 22 -21.21 -5.84 5.58
CA GLY A 22 -21.55 -4.89 6.66
C GLY A 22 -20.96 -5.22 8.04
N GLN A 23 -20.32 -6.37 8.21
CA GLN A 23 -19.64 -6.72 9.45
C GLN A 23 -18.32 -5.94 9.59
N LEU A 24 -18.12 -5.32 10.77
CA LEU A 24 -16.83 -4.73 11.14
C LEU A 24 -15.88 -5.83 11.56
N ILE A 25 -14.69 -5.88 10.97
CA ILE A 25 -13.67 -6.88 11.26
C ILE A 25 -12.30 -6.22 11.40
N GLU A 26 -11.41 -6.86 12.15
CA GLU A 26 -9.98 -6.54 12.18
C GLU A 26 -9.26 -7.59 11.35
N ALA A 27 -8.73 -7.18 10.20
CA ALA A 27 -8.00 -8.08 9.30
C ALA A 27 -6.50 -7.75 9.31
N LYS A 28 -5.67 -8.78 9.43
CA LYS A 28 -4.21 -8.63 9.30
C LYS A 28 -3.88 -8.32 7.85
N LEU A 29 -3.03 -7.31 7.64
CA LEU A 29 -2.56 -6.93 6.32
C LEU A 29 -1.26 -7.65 5.96
N ASP A 30 -1.14 -8.07 4.71
CA ASP A 30 0.10 -8.62 4.15
C ASP A 30 0.97 -7.53 3.55
N VAL A 31 0.36 -6.59 2.83
CA VAL A 31 1.05 -5.47 2.18
C VAL A 31 0.27 -4.18 2.38
N VAL A 32 0.99 -3.09 2.56
CA VAL A 32 0.47 -1.72 2.53
C VAL A 32 1.12 -0.99 1.37
N MET A 33 0.34 -0.42 0.47
CA MET A 33 0.89 0.33 -0.65
C MET A 33 0.36 1.75 -0.72
N ALA A 34 1.18 2.66 -1.25
CA ALA A 34 0.80 4.04 -1.50
C ALA A 34 1.51 4.59 -2.72
N ASN A 35 0.91 5.61 -3.32
CA ASN A 35 1.44 6.33 -4.48
C ASN A 35 1.89 7.75 -4.14
N ASP A 36 2.26 8.52 -5.16
CA ASP A 36 2.72 9.90 -5.04
C ASP A 36 1.60 10.94 -4.81
N ILE A 37 0.34 10.50 -4.73
CA ILE A 37 -0.78 11.35 -4.29
C ILE A 37 -1.03 11.12 -2.80
N THR A 38 -1.28 9.88 -2.43
CA THR A 38 -1.78 9.49 -1.10
C THR A 38 -0.65 9.30 -0.09
N GLY A 39 0.52 8.82 -0.54
CA GLY A 39 1.69 8.66 0.31
C GLY A 39 2.12 9.95 1.01
N PRO A 40 2.31 11.08 0.29
CA PRO A 40 2.66 12.35 0.91
C PRO A 40 1.65 12.86 1.94
N MET A 41 0.38 12.50 1.80
CA MET A 41 -0.66 12.84 2.78
C MET A 41 -0.59 11.95 4.02
N ALA A 42 -0.25 10.68 3.85
CA ALA A 42 -0.15 9.71 4.93
C ALA A 42 1.13 9.88 5.78
N VAL A 43 2.26 10.26 5.18
CA VAL A 43 3.55 10.37 5.86
C VAL A 43 3.52 11.29 7.09
N PRO A 44 2.95 12.51 7.05
CA PRO A 44 2.88 13.36 8.25
C PRO A 44 2.01 12.76 9.36
N VAL A 45 0.93 12.06 9.00
CA VAL A 45 0.05 11.37 9.97
C VAL A 45 0.78 10.17 10.58
N PHE A 46 1.50 9.42 9.77
CA PHE A 46 2.33 8.31 10.24
C PHE A 46 3.30 8.75 11.33
N TYR A 47 4.04 9.85 11.14
CA TYR A 47 5.00 10.35 12.14
C TYR A 47 4.35 10.92 13.41
N GLN A 48 3.04 11.13 13.43
CA GLN A 48 2.30 11.43 14.68
C GLN A 48 1.98 10.17 15.48
N MET A 49 2.03 9.00 14.85
CA MET A 49 1.64 7.72 15.45
C MET A 49 2.83 6.80 15.72
N ALA A 50 3.86 6.86 14.87
CA ALA A 50 5.01 5.96 14.94
C ALA A 50 6.25 6.58 14.28
N ASP A 51 7.44 6.14 14.72
CA ASP A 51 8.71 6.54 14.13
C ASP A 51 9.18 5.58 13.02
N LYS A 52 8.73 4.32 13.09
CA LYS A 52 9.14 3.27 12.16
C LYS A 52 7.95 2.47 11.67
N VAL A 53 8.03 2.03 10.41
CA VAL A 53 7.06 1.10 9.84
C VAL A 53 7.15 -0.26 10.53
N PHE A 54 6.03 -0.99 10.58
CA PHE A 54 5.95 -2.31 11.23
C PHE A 54 6.85 -3.35 10.56
N ASP A 55 6.99 -3.27 9.24
CA ASP A 55 7.82 -4.15 8.43
C ASP A 55 8.20 -3.44 7.13
N LYS A 56 9.49 -3.22 6.90
CA LYS A 56 10.02 -2.53 5.71
C LYS A 56 9.82 -3.32 4.41
N ASP A 57 9.61 -4.62 4.51
CA ASP A 57 9.40 -5.52 3.36
C ASP A 57 7.91 -5.59 2.95
N LYS A 58 7.02 -5.04 3.77
CA LYS A 58 5.57 -5.05 3.55
C LYS A 58 4.97 -3.68 3.22
N VAL A 59 5.78 -2.65 3.18
CA VAL A 59 5.37 -1.31 2.75
C VAL A 59 5.95 -1.02 1.37
N VAL A 60 5.07 -0.75 0.42
CA VAL A 60 5.42 -0.52 -0.99
C VAL A 60 5.02 0.88 -1.42
N LEU A 61 5.94 1.61 -2.06
CA LEU A 61 5.67 2.93 -2.59
C LEU A 61 5.95 2.97 -4.10
N VAL A 62 4.94 3.43 -4.85
CA VAL A 62 5.00 3.54 -6.31
C VAL A 62 4.57 4.94 -6.75
N PRO A 63 5.49 5.81 -7.20
CA PRO A 63 5.14 7.12 -7.76
C PRO A 63 4.65 6.95 -9.21
N ASP A 64 3.38 6.68 -9.41
CA ASP A 64 2.82 6.36 -10.73
C ASP A 64 1.75 7.32 -11.26
N HIS A 65 1.23 8.23 -10.41
CA HIS A 65 0.16 9.14 -10.82
C HIS A 65 0.68 10.47 -11.37
N PHE A 66 1.72 11.04 -10.76
CA PHE A 66 2.28 12.33 -11.15
C PHE A 66 3.67 12.21 -11.77
N THR A 67 4.06 11.04 -12.16
CA THR A 67 5.37 10.76 -12.74
C THR A 67 5.23 10.37 -14.23
N PRO A 68 5.97 11.03 -15.15
CA PRO A 68 6.94 12.14 -14.94
C PRO A 68 6.28 13.39 -14.36
N ASN A 69 6.98 14.06 -13.43
CA ASN A 69 6.41 15.21 -12.73
C ASN A 69 6.16 16.39 -13.67
N LYS A 70 4.96 16.93 -13.68
CA LYS A 70 4.54 18.04 -14.55
C LYS A 70 4.79 19.42 -13.95
N ASP A 71 4.97 19.51 -12.65
CA ASP A 71 5.12 20.75 -11.91
C ASP A 71 5.91 20.53 -10.60
N ILE A 72 6.23 21.62 -9.91
CA ILE A 72 7.00 21.60 -8.66
C ILE A 72 6.24 20.81 -7.57
N LYS A 73 4.94 20.98 -7.47
CA LYS A 73 4.14 20.32 -6.43
C LYS A 73 4.16 18.78 -6.59
N SER A 74 4.02 18.29 -7.82
CA SER A 74 4.12 16.85 -8.09
C SER A 74 5.54 16.32 -7.82
N ALA A 75 6.57 17.13 -8.10
CA ALA A 75 7.95 16.78 -7.77
C ALA A 75 8.20 16.73 -6.25
N GLU A 76 7.61 17.65 -5.49
CA GLU A 76 7.68 17.63 -4.03
C GLU A 76 6.99 16.40 -3.45
N ASN A 77 5.86 15.99 -4.00
CA ASN A 77 5.18 14.75 -3.61
C ASN A 77 6.06 13.52 -3.83
N SER A 78 6.64 13.39 -5.03
CA SER A 78 7.57 12.29 -5.34
C SER A 78 8.80 12.32 -4.43
N LYS A 79 9.32 13.52 -4.12
CA LYS A 79 10.43 13.70 -3.18
C LYS A 79 10.05 13.21 -1.78
N SER A 80 8.86 13.57 -1.28
CA SER A 80 8.39 13.19 0.05
C SER A 80 8.38 11.67 0.24
N ILE A 81 7.77 10.92 -0.69
CA ILE A 81 7.72 9.46 -0.57
C ILE A 81 9.10 8.80 -0.77
N ARG A 82 9.96 9.40 -1.60
CA ARG A 82 11.35 8.95 -1.75
C ARG A 82 12.15 9.10 -0.46
N GLU A 83 12.02 10.25 0.20
CA GLU A 83 12.70 10.53 1.47
C GLU A 83 12.17 9.61 2.58
N PHE A 84 10.86 9.42 2.64
CA PHE A 84 10.24 8.46 3.56
C PHE A 84 10.76 7.05 3.32
N SER A 85 10.77 6.58 2.07
CA SER A 85 11.30 5.26 1.72
C SER A 85 12.74 5.06 2.19
N LYS A 86 13.60 6.06 1.98
CA LYS A 86 15.00 6.03 2.44
C LYS A 86 15.10 6.01 3.96
N CYS A 87 14.33 6.86 4.64
CA CYS A 87 14.33 6.96 6.10
C CYS A 87 13.86 5.66 6.76
N GLN A 88 12.84 5.02 6.20
CA GLN A 88 12.30 3.74 6.68
C GLN A 88 13.05 2.51 6.15
N CYS A 89 14.03 2.71 5.26
CA CYS A 89 14.78 1.63 4.60
C CYS A 89 13.88 0.62 3.87
N LEU A 90 12.83 1.12 3.19
CA LEU A 90 11.87 0.25 2.52
C LEU A 90 12.52 -0.57 1.41
N THR A 91 12.20 -1.85 1.34
CA THR A 91 12.70 -2.75 0.31
C THR A 91 12.03 -2.49 -1.04
N HIS A 92 10.74 -2.10 -1.02
CA HIS A 92 9.94 -1.92 -2.21
C HIS A 92 9.61 -0.45 -2.44
N TYR A 93 10.52 0.26 -3.08
CA TYR A 93 10.32 1.59 -3.62
C TYR A 93 10.66 1.58 -5.11
N PHE A 94 9.70 1.96 -5.95
CA PHE A 94 9.89 2.00 -7.39
C PHE A 94 10.22 3.42 -7.84
N GLU A 95 11.50 3.70 -8.05
CA GLU A 95 11.96 5.02 -8.48
C GLU A 95 11.46 5.39 -9.88
N ILE A 96 11.45 6.67 -10.19
CA ILE A 96 11.15 7.19 -11.53
C ILE A 96 11.98 6.47 -12.58
N GLY A 97 11.31 5.91 -13.59
CA GLY A 97 11.92 5.07 -14.61
C GLY A 97 11.88 3.55 -14.32
N GLN A 98 11.56 3.16 -13.11
CA GLN A 98 11.35 1.75 -12.72
C GLN A 98 9.91 1.47 -12.27
N MET A 99 9.11 2.54 -12.13
CA MET A 99 7.71 2.44 -11.73
C MET A 99 6.84 1.91 -12.87
N GLY A 100 5.65 1.49 -12.51
CA GLY A 100 4.56 1.14 -13.41
C GLY A 100 3.25 1.45 -12.70
N ILE A 101 2.11 1.15 -13.30
CA ILE A 101 0.82 1.24 -12.62
C ILE A 101 0.87 0.38 -11.36
N GLU A 102 0.68 0.96 -10.18
CA GLU A 102 0.89 0.29 -8.90
C GLU A 102 0.14 -1.03 -8.77
N HIS A 103 -1.13 -1.07 -9.19
CA HIS A 103 -1.97 -2.27 -9.14
C HIS A 103 -1.58 -3.35 -10.16
N ALA A 104 -0.75 -3.02 -11.15
CA ALA A 104 -0.22 -3.96 -12.12
C ALA A 104 1.21 -4.41 -11.76
N ILE A 105 2.08 -3.48 -11.39
CA ILE A 105 3.49 -3.79 -11.15
C ILE A 105 3.70 -4.70 -9.91
N LEU A 106 2.86 -4.57 -8.87
CA LEU A 106 3.00 -5.39 -7.68
C LEU A 106 2.77 -6.89 -7.95
N PRO A 107 1.68 -7.30 -8.60
CA PRO A 107 1.50 -8.70 -8.99
C PRO A 107 2.49 -9.16 -10.06
N GLU A 108 2.86 -8.33 -11.03
CA GLU A 108 3.86 -8.67 -12.05
C GLU A 108 5.23 -9.01 -11.43
N LYS A 109 5.59 -8.33 -10.35
CA LYS A 109 6.84 -8.56 -9.63
C LYS A 109 6.74 -9.63 -8.54
N GLY A 110 5.56 -10.21 -8.35
CA GLY A 110 5.34 -11.20 -7.31
C GLY A 110 5.42 -10.66 -5.88
N ILE A 111 5.26 -9.32 -5.71
CA ILE A 111 5.23 -8.68 -4.39
C ILE A 111 3.89 -8.96 -3.70
N VAL A 112 2.84 -9.07 -4.52
CA VAL A 112 1.51 -9.47 -4.07
C VAL A 112 1.08 -10.71 -4.82
N VAL A 113 0.45 -11.63 -4.10
CA VAL A 113 -0.05 -12.88 -4.65
C VAL A 113 -1.52 -13.13 -4.29
N ALA A 114 -2.14 -14.10 -4.96
CA ALA A 114 -3.55 -14.43 -4.72
C ALA A 114 -3.77 -14.88 -3.27
N GLY A 115 -4.80 -14.33 -2.64
CA GLY A 115 -5.18 -14.65 -1.27
C GLY A 115 -4.66 -13.69 -0.20
N GLU A 116 -3.82 -12.73 -0.56
CA GLU A 116 -3.32 -11.70 0.34
C GLU A 116 -4.34 -10.57 0.55
N CYS A 117 -4.22 -9.92 1.71
CA CYS A 117 -4.98 -8.73 2.07
C CYS A 117 -4.09 -7.50 1.98
N ILE A 118 -4.39 -6.62 1.02
CA ILE A 118 -3.57 -5.47 0.70
C ILE A 118 -4.33 -4.20 1.04
N LEU A 119 -3.69 -3.31 1.83
CA LEU A 119 -4.20 -1.97 2.05
C LEU A 119 -3.66 -1.03 0.96
N SER A 120 -4.56 -0.48 0.18
CA SER A 120 -4.30 0.61 -0.74
C SER A 120 -5.00 1.87 -0.27
N LEU A 121 -4.44 3.03 -0.58
CA LEU A 121 -5.02 4.31 -0.20
C LEU A 121 -6.03 4.85 -1.25
N ILE A 122 -6.34 4.07 -2.25
CA ILE A 122 -7.36 4.40 -3.25
C ILE A 122 -8.63 3.67 -2.91
N HIS A 123 -9.32 4.09 -1.89
CA HIS A 123 -10.47 3.39 -1.57
C HIS A 123 -11.56 4.02 -1.16
N ILE A 124 -12.38 3.31 -1.66
CA ILE A 124 -13.68 3.74 -1.45
C ILE A 124 -14.58 2.69 -0.88
#